data_da48d743b7686ddcd4f478f6721f27c4
#
_entry.id   da48d743b7686ddcd4f478f6721f27c4
#
_cell.length_a   1.000
_cell.length_b   1.000
_cell.length_c   1.000
_cell.angle_alpha   90.00
_cell.angle_beta   90.00
_cell.angle_gamma   90.00
#
_symmetry.space_group_name_H-M   'P 1'
#
loop_
_entity.id
_entity.type
_entity.pdbx_description
1 polymer ?
#
loop_
_entity_poly.entity_id
_entity_poly.type
_entity_poly.pdbx_seq_one_letter_code
_entity_poly.pdbx_strand_id
1 'polypeptide(L)'
;MKQETQTTTIEVNGVKLEVDLRTAKRIDVLKVGTRVKVLKKEYGDRFNVMHGVIIGFEPFKELPTIIVAATKMEYGEAKIDFIYYNSKTSDTEIVVANDNDEAALDKTDFLEHINKEIRKKEDEIKELKHREQFFINKFACYWSEVETSDDNS
;
A
#
# COMPACT_ATOMS: atom_id res chain seq x y z
N MET A 1 -32.15 9.58 39.83
CA MET A 1 -30.98 8.96 39.15
C MET A 1 -29.90 10.01 39.08
N LYS A 2 -28.79 9.85 39.81
CA LYS A 2 -27.62 10.72 39.67
C LYS A 2 -26.96 10.40 38.36
N GLN A 3 -27.00 11.36 37.40
CA GLN A 3 -26.19 11.26 36.21
C GLN A 3 -24.70 11.37 36.62
N GLU A 4 -23.96 10.30 36.48
CA GLU A 4 -22.51 10.34 36.63
C GLU A 4 -21.96 11.28 35.56
N THR A 5 -21.38 12.39 35.98
CA THR A 5 -20.66 13.31 35.13
C THR A 5 -19.35 12.65 34.71
N GLN A 6 -19.27 12.22 33.47
CA GLN A 6 -18.01 11.73 32.86
C GLN A 6 -17.17 12.93 32.42
N THR A 7 -16.51 13.58 33.36
CA THR A 7 -15.58 14.66 33.09
C THR A 7 -14.14 14.20 33.24
N THR A 8 -13.25 14.76 32.44
CA THR A 8 -11.79 14.60 32.57
C THR A 8 -11.12 15.95 32.59
N THR A 9 -10.03 16.07 33.33
CA THR A 9 -9.22 17.29 33.36
C THR A 9 -8.09 17.17 32.36
N ILE A 10 -7.98 18.15 31.47
CA ILE A 10 -6.86 18.30 30.53
C ILE A 10 -6.11 19.60 30.81
N GLU A 11 -4.80 19.63 30.58
CA GLU A 11 -3.98 20.81 30.70
C GLU A 11 -3.50 21.28 29.33
N VAL A 12 -3.80 22.52 28.99
CA VAL A 12 -3.40 23.14 27.72
C VAL A 12 -2.71 24.48 28.05
N ASN A 13 -1.45 24.61 27.69
CA ASN A 13 -0.65 25.82 27.94
C ASN A 13 -0.66 26.29 29.40
N GLY A 14 -0.63 25.36 30.36
CA GLY A 14 -0.66 25.66 31.78
C GLY A 14 -2.05 25.96 32.36
N VAL A 15 -3.10 25.91 31.56
CA VAL A 15 -4.49 26.05 31.96
C VAL A 15 -5.14 24.69 32.11
N LYS A 16 -5.71 24.40 33.28
CA LYS A 16 -6.50 23.19 33.55
C LYS A 16 -7.94 23.41 33.10
N LEU A 17 -8.40 22.54 32.20
CA LEU A 17 -9.75 22.57 31.65
C LEU A 17 -10.46 21.28 32.07
N GLU A 18 -11.69 21.40 32.57
CA GLU A 18 -12.58 20.27 32.79
C GLU A 18 -13.43 20.06 31.53
N VAL A 19 -13.35 18.87 30.95
CA VAL A 19 -14.02 18.53 29.67
C VAL A 19 -15.05 17.45 29.91
N ASP A 20 -16.30 17.71 29.51
CA ASP A 20 -17.38 16.71 29.51
C ASP A 20 -17.21 15.77 28.31
N LEU A 21 -16.86 14.51 28.57
CA LEU A 21 -16.60 13.51 27.56
C LEU A 21 -17.83 13.15 26.71
N ARG A 22 -19.05 13.47 27.18
CA ARG A 22 -20.29 13.20 26.44
C ARG A 22 -20.48 14.15 25.28
N THR A 23 -19.94 15.37 25.39
CA THR A 23 -20.04 16.41 24.37
C THR A 23 -18.75 16.64 23.60
N ALA A 24 -17.65 16.04 24.07
CA ALA A 24 -16.36 16.15 23.42
C ALA A 24 -16.37 15.43 22.06
N LYS A 25 -15.94 16.13 21.02
CA LYS A 25 -15.66 15.51 19.71
C LYS A 25 -14.25 14.96 19.70
N ARG A 26 -14.10 13.69 19.34
CA ARG A 26 -12.78 13.16 19.00
C ARG A 26 -12.31 13.81 17.70
N ILE A 27 -11.14 14.42 17.75
CA ILE A 27 -10.45 14.95 16.56
C ILE A 27 -9.21 14.10 16.36
N ASP A 28 -9.20 13.33 15.29
CA ASP A 28 -8.03 12.56 14.89
C ASP A 28 -7.13 13.46 14.02
N VAL A 29 -5.90 13.67 14.48
CA VAL A 29 -4.90 14.40 13.69
C VAL A 29 -4.19 13.41 12.78
N LEU A 30 -4.47 13.52 11.48
CA LEU A 30 -3.80 12.72 10.46
C LEU A 30 -2.43 13.32 10.14
N LYS A 31 -1.39 12.50 10.18
CA LYS A 31 -0.02 12.85 9.82
C LYS A 31 0.65 11.71 9.06
N VAL A 32 1.74 11.99 8.39
CA VAL A 32 2.57 10.93 7.78
C VAL A 32 2.98 9.92 8.83
N GLY A 33 2.82 8.64 8.53
CA GLY A 33 3.03 7.53 9.46
C GLY A 33 1.77 7.13 10.25
N THR A 34 0.64 7.86 10.15
CA THR A 34 -0.61 7.45 10.79
C THR A 34 -1.11 6.15 10.16
N ARG A 35 -1.36 5.13 11.01
CA ARG A 35 -1.97 3.87 10.59
C ARG A 35 -3.45 4.07 10.30
N VAL A 36 -3.92 3.57 9.17
CA VAL A 36 -5.31 3.69 8.74
C VAL A 36 -5.82 2.36 8.21
N LYS A 37 -7.14 2.20 8.26
CA LYS A 37 -7.87 1.22 7.47
C LYS A 37 -8.48 1.93 6.28
N VAL A 38 -8.31 1.36 5.13
CA VAL A 38 -8.95 1.80 3.89
C VAL A 38 -10.10 0.85 3.60
N LEU A 39 -11.30 1.39 3.59
CA LEU A 39 -12.52 0.67 3.24
C LEU A 39 -12.88 1.02 1.80
N LYS A 40 -12.61 0.11 0.89
CA LYS A 40 -12.95 0.30 -0.52
C LYS A 40 -14.21 -0.47 -0.85
N LYS A 41 -15.20 0.25 -1.41
CA LYS A 41 -16.45 -0.37 -1.83
C LYS A 41 -16.18 -1.24 -3.06
N GLU A 42 -16.54 -2.51 -2.97
CA GLU A 42 -16.57 -3.46 -4.08
C GLU A 42 -18.02 -3.58 -4.62
N TYR A 43 -18.26 -4.56 -5.46
CA TYR A 43 -19.58 -4.79 -6.04
C TYR A 43 -20.64 -5.04 -4.95
N GLY A 44 -21.70 -4.26 -4.98
CA GLY A 44 -22.79 -4.29 -4.00
C GLY A 44 -22.44 -3.50 -2.72
N ASP A 45 -22.87 -3.99 -1.56
CA ASP A 45 -22.65 -3.35 -0.25
C ASP A 45 -21.46 -3.93 0.52
N ARG A 46 -20.55 -4.60 -0.17
CA ARG A 46 -19.36 -5.16 0.44
C ARG A 46 -18.21 -4.16 0.40
N PHE A 47 -17.49 -4.07 1.52
CA PHE A 47 -16.26 -3.31 1.63
C PHE A 47 -15.07 -4.26 1.70
N ASN A 48 -14.05 -3.97 0.92
CA ASN A 48 -12.72 -4.55 1.11
C ASN A 48 -11.95 -3.67 2.09
N VAL A 49 -11.43 -4.28 3.14
CA VAL A 49 -10.66 -3.59 4.19
C VAL A 49 -9.19 -3.85 3.96
N MET A 50 -8.45 -2.78 3.72
CA MET A 50 -6.99 -2.83 3.57
C MET A 50 -6.31 -2.10 4.72
N HIS A 51 -5.16 -2.61 5.15
CA HIS A 51 -4.31 -1.92 6.11
C HIS A 51 -3.40 -0.94 5.38
N GLY A 52 -3.35 0.30 5.86
CA GLY A 52 -2.58 1.34 5.22
C GLY A 52 -1.85 2.24 6.18
N VAL A 53 -0.93 3.01 5.61
CA VAL A 53 -0.19 4.07 6.28
C VAL A 53 -0.25 5.32 5.45
N ILE A 54 -0.51 6.47 6.07
CA ILE A 54 -0.45 7.76 5.37
C ILE A 54 1.02 8.06 5.06
N ILE A 55 1.32 8.27 3.79
CA ILE A 55 2.69 8.53 3.31
C ILE A 55 2.90 9.96 2.83
N GLY A 56 1.83 10.72 2.61
CA GLY A 56 1.94 12.11 2.17
C GLY A 56 0.62 12.85 2.11
N PHE A 57 0.76 14.17 1.93
CA PHE A 57 -0.33 15.10 1.71
C PHE A 57 0.09 16.00 0.56
N GLU A 58 -0.36 15.70 -0.64
CA GLU A 58 0.01 16.44 -1.84
C GLU A 58 -1.23 16.74 -2.69
N PRO A 59 -1.30 17.89 -3.37
CA PRO A 59 -2.40 18.14 -4.29
C PRO A 59 -2.44 17.11 -5.42
N PHE A 60 -3.59 16.53 -5.64
CA PHE A 60 -3.83 15.66 -6.78
C PHE A 60 -5.04 16.17 -7.56
N LYS A 61 -4.87 16.47 -8.85
CA LYS A 61 -5.87 17.13 -9.69
C LYS A 61 -6.44 18.40 -9.04
N GLU A 62 -5.53 19.23 -8.51
CA GLU A 62 -5.84 20.51 -7.85
C GLU A 62 -6.65 20.41 -6.54
N LEU A 63 -6.80 19.21 -6.00
CA LEU A 63 -7.52 18.96 -4.75
C LEU A 63 -6.55 18.57 -3.64
N PRO A 64 -6.74 19.05 -2.40
CA PRO A 64 -6.05 18.53 -1.24
C PRO A 64 -6.29 17.02 -1.13
N THR A 65 -5.21 16.25 -1.09
CA THR A 65 -5.27 14.79 -1.17
C THR A 65 -4.41 14.14 -0.10
N ILE A 66 -4.93 13.08 0.50
CA ILE A 66 -4.19 12.20 1.42
C ILE A 66 -3.68 11.02 0.59
N ILE A 67 -2.38 10.75 0.64
CA ILE A 67 -1.78 9.61 -0.03
C ILE A 67 -1.56 8.50 0.98
N VAL A 68 -2.16 7.34 0.71
CA VAL A 68 -2.08 6.15 1.57
C VAL A 68 -1.43 5.02 0.81
N ALA A 69 -0.40 4.42 1.39
CA ALA A 69 0.10 3.12 0.95
C ALA A 69 -0.68 2.05 1.69
N ALA A 70 -1.42 1.22 0.97
CA ALA A 70 -2.25 0.16 1.52
C ALA A 70 -1.81 -1.21 1.02
N THR A 71 -1.85 -2.21 1.91
CA THR A 71 -1.52 -3.58 1.57
C THR A 71 -2.73 -4.32 1.04
N LYS A 72 -2.53 -5.11 -0.01
CA LYS A 72 -3.56 -5.92 -0.64
C LYS A 72 -3.03 -7.31 -0.93
N MET A 73 -3.83 -8.32 -0.64
CA MET A 73 -3.61 -9.68 -1.10
C MET A 73 -4.56 -9.95 -2.25
N GLU A 74 -4.04 -10.19 -3.43
CA GLU A 74 -4.83 -10.42 -4.63
C GLU A 74 -4.30 -11.63 -5.39
N TYR A 75 -5.15 -12.66 -5.57
CA TYR A 75 -4.81 -13.93 -6.22
C TYR A 75 -3.56 -14.63 -5.65
N GLY A 76 -3.30 -14.47 -4.35
CA GLY A 76 -2.12 -15.01 -3.67
C GLY A 76 -0.84 -14.20 -3.85
N GLU A 77 -0.94 -13.02 -4.46
CA GLU A 77 0.14 -12.05 -4.58
C GLU A 77 0.01 -10.93 -3.54
N ALA A 78 1.12 -10.58 -2.92
CA ALA A 78 1.19 -9.48 -1.97
C ALA A 78 1.50 -8.18 -2.72
N LYS A 79 0.57 -7.22 -2.66
CA LYS A 79 0.69 -5.92 -3.37
C LYS A 79 0.61 -4.75 -2.41
N ILE A 80 1.19 -3.64 -2.79
CA ILE A 80 1.03 -2.35 -2.14
C ILE A 80 0.36 -1.42 -3.16
N ASP A 81 -0.84 -0.96 -2.81
CA ASP A 81 -1.59 0.01 -3.61
C ASP A 81 -1.40 1.41 -3.04
N PHE A 82 -1.25 2.39 -3.91
CA PHE A 82 -1.22 3.81 -3.55
C PHE A 82 -2.58 4.44 -3.81
N ILE A 83 -3.21 4.90 -2.74
CA ILE A 83 -4.57 5.44 -2.76
C ILE A 83 -4.50 6.95 -2.56
N TYR A 84 -5.08 7.68 -3.50
CA TYR A 84 -5.22 9.14 -3.48
C TYR A 84 -6.63 9.50 -3.02
N TYR A 85 -6.74 9.85 -1.74
CA TYR A 85 -8.03 10.14 -1.11
C TYR A 85 -8.26 11.64 -1.02
N ASN A 86 -9.33 12.11 -1.63
CA ASN A 86 -9.73 13.52 -1.62
C ASN A 86 -11.27 13.67 -1.65
N SER A 87 -11.75 14.91 -1.72
CA SER A 87 -13.19 15.21 -1.67
C SER A 87 -14.03 14.61 -2.82
N LYS A 88 -13.39 14.16 -3.90
CA LYS A 88 -14.07 13.48 -5.03
C LYS A 88 -14.05 11.95 -4.93
N THR A 89 -13.34 11.40 -3.95
CA THR A 89 -13.30 9.95 -3.73
C THR A 89 -14.61 9.51 -3.09
N SER A 90 -15.39 8.70 -3.81
CA SER A 90 -16.74 8.29 -3.40
C SER A 90 -16.85 6.81 -3.01
N ASP A 91 -15.88 6.00 -3.45
CA ASP A 91 -15.88 4.54 -3.27
C ASP A 91 -14.97 4.07 -2.14
N THR A 92 -14.30 4.99 -1.48
CA THR A 92 -13.26 4.69 -0.50
C THR A 92 -13.44 5.56 0.74
N GLU A 93 -13.32 4.96 1.91
CA GLU A 93 -13.28 5.65 3.20
C GLU A 93 -11.96 5.33 3.90
N ILE A 94 -11.45 6.29 4.67
CA ILE A 94 -10.25 6.13 5.48
C ILE A 94 -10.63 6.30 6.95
N VAL A 95 -10.27 5.32 7.76
CA VAL A 95 -10.49 5.31 9.21
C VAL A 95 -9.15 5.12 9.92
N VAL A 96 -8.89 5.92 10.95
CA VAL A 96 -7.70 5.74 11.78
C VAL A 96 -7.75 4.38 12.46
N ALA A 97 -6.69 3.59 12.33
CA ALA A 97 -6.58 2.29 12.97
C ALA A 97 -6.31 2.48 14.48
N ASN A 98 -7.05 1.76 15.31
CA ASN A 98 -6.85 1.71 16.75
C ASN A 98 -5.77 0.68 17.11
N ASP A 99 -5.15 0.84 18.29
CA ASP A 99 -4.14 -0.11 18.78
C ASP A 99 -4.71 -1.51 19.09
N ASN A 100 -6.03 -1.58 19.30
CA ASN A 100 -6.76 -2.84 19.56
C ASN A 100 -7.37 -3.45 18.27
N ASP A 101 -7.03 -2.94 17.10
CA ASP A 101 -7.47 -3.55 15.85
C ASP A 101 -6.77 -4.89 15.63
N GLU A 102 -7.48 -5.97 15.96
CA GLU A 102 -6.99 -7.35 15.88
C GLU A 102 -6.66 -7.83 14.47
N ALA A 103 -7.11 -7.12 13.46
CA ALA A 103 -6.72 -7.36 12.08
C ALA A 103 -5.32 -6.77 11.81
N ALA A 104 -4.33 -7.20 12.59
CA ALA A 104 -2.95 -6.88 12.28
C ALA A 104 -2.59 -7.52 10.93
N LEU A 105 -2.01 -6.73 10.05
CA LEU A 105 -1.32 -7.25 8.88
C LEU A 105 -0.26 -8.24 9.37
N ASP A 106 -0.39 -9.51 9.01
CA ASP A 106 0.65 -10.48 9.32
C ASP A 106 1.87 -10.19 8.44
N LYS A 107 2.89 -9.59 9.08
CA LYS A 107 4.15 -9.25 8.44
C LYS A 107 4.81 -10.48 7.84
N THR A 108 4.74 -11.61 8.54
CA THR A 108 5.40 -12.86 8.14
C THR A 108 4.76 -13.40 6.88
N ASP A 109 3.43 -13.50 6.86
CA ASP A 109 2.66 -13.95 5.70
C ASP A 109 2.90 -13.05 4.48
N PHE A 110 2.85 -11.73 4.67
CA PHE A 110 3.03 -10.78 3.57
C PHE A 110 4.43 -10.90 2.95
N LEU A 111 5.47 -10.97 3.80
CA LEU A 111 6.85 -11.14 3.33
C LEU A 111 7.09 -12.50 2.70
N GLU A 112 6.46 -13.56 3.19
CA GLU A 112 6.56 -14.90 2.61
C GLU A 112 6.01 -14.91 1.17
N HIS A 113 4.84 -14.29 0.94
CA HIS A 113 4.27 -14.14 -0.39
C HIS A 113 5.19 -13.37 -1.34
N ILE A 114 5.72 -12.21 -0.92
CA ILE A 114 6.67 -11.43 -1.72
C ILE A 114 7.92 -12.25 -2.04
N ASN A 115 8.50 -12.94 -1.05
CA ASN A 115 9.70 -13.76 -1.27
C ASN A 115 9.44 -14.92 -2.23
N LYS A 116 8.25 -15.51 -2.20
CA LYS A 116 7.85 -16.55 -3.16
C LYS A 116 7.77 -16.00 -4.59
N GLU A 117 7.21 -14.80 -4.76
CA GLU A 117 7.16 -14.12 -6.06
C GLU A 117 8.56 -13.77 -6.57
N ILE A 118 9.45 -13.26 -5.70
CA ILE A 118 10.84 -12.98 -6.04
C ILE A 118 11.53 -14.23 -6.59
N ARG A 119 11.47 -15.36 -5.85
CA ARG A 119 12.07 -16.62 -6.29
C ARG A 119 11.54 -17.07 -7.64
N LYS A 120 10.22 -16.99 -7.86
CA LYS A 120 9.61 -17.33 -9.15
C LYS A 120 10.18 -16.47 -10.29
N LYS A 121 10.34 -15.16 -10.08
CA LYS A 121 10.92 -14.25 -11.06
C LYS A 121 12.40 -14.52 -11.31
N GLU A 122 13.15 -14.85 -10.27
CA GLU A 122 14.56 -15.26 -10.40
C GLU A 122 14.72 -16.53 -11.25
N ASP A 123 13.86 -17.52 -11.05
CA ASP A 123 13.84 -18.75 -11.85
C ASP A 123 13.47 -18.47 -13.33
N GLU A 124 12.46 -17.62 -13.57
CA GLU A 124 12.08 -17.17 -14.91
C GLU A 124 13.25 -16.47 -15.64
N ILE A 125 13.96 -15.57 -14.93
CA ILE A 125 15.14 -14.87 -15.48
C ILE A 125 16.25 -15.87 -15.81
N LYS A 126 16.50 -16.85 -14.94
CA LYS A 126 17.51 -17.88 -15.17
C LYS A 126 17.20 -18.71 -16.41
N GLU A 127 15.93 -19.08 -16.61
CA GLU A 127 15.47 -19.80 -17.77
C GLU A 127 15.63 -18.97 -19.06
N LEU A 128 15.29 -17.69 -19.03
CA LEU A 128 15.47 -16.77 -20.17
C LEU A 128 16.95 -16.64 -20.54
N LYS A 129 17.84 -16.48 -19.57
CA LYS A 129 19.30 -16.44 -19.81
C LYS A 129 19.82 -17.74 -20.42
N HIS A 130 19.28 -18.88 -19.99
CA HIS A 130 19.63 -20.16 -20.59
C HIS A 130 19.20 -20.26 -22.07
N ARG A 131 17.99 -19.80 -22.39
CA ARG A 131 17.51 -19.73 -23.78
C ARG A 131 18.34 -18.80 -24.64
N GLU A 132 18.71 -17.64 -24.12
CA GLU A 132 19.60 -16.69 -24.78
C GLU A 132 20.94 -17.34 -25.14
N GLN A 133 21.61 -17.98 -24.18
CA GLN A 133 22.87 -18.66 -24.41
C GLN A 133 22.74 -19.83 -25.39
N PHE A 134 21.67 -20.59 -25.29
CA PHE A 134 21.36 -21.65 -26.25
C PHE A 134 21.24 -21.10 -27.67
N PHE A 135 20.50 -20.01 -27.84
CA PHE A 135 20.32 -19.36 -29.14
C PHE A 135 21.66 -18.86 -29.70
N ILE A 136 22.44 -18.13 -28.93
CA ILE A 136 23.74 -17.61 -29.34
C ILE A 136 24.67 -18.76 -29.79
N ASN A 137 24.73 -19.84 -28.99
CA ASN A 137 25.64 -20.94 -29.26
C ASN A 137 25.20 -21.83 -30.43
N LYS A 138 23.92 -22.10 -30.57
CA LYS A 138 23.41 -23.07 -31.57
C LYS A 138 23.03 -22.42 -32.89
N PHE A 139 22.74 -21.15 -32.92
CA PHE A 139 22.37 -20.42 -34.11
C PHE A 139 23.49 -19.52 -34.65
N ALA A 140 24.70 -19.60 -34.10
CA ALA A 140 25.86 -18.83 -34.56
C ALA A 140 26.16 -19.02 -36.05
N CYS A 141 25.84 -20.19 -36.64
CA CYS A 141 26.02 -20.46 -38.06
C CYS A 141 25.22 -19.56 -38.99
N TYR A 142 24.10 -18.96 -38.52
CA TYR A 142 23.27 -18.09 -39.34
C TYR A 142 23.85 -16.68 -39.54
N TRP A 143 24.78 -16.24 -38.68
CA TRP A 143 25.41 -14.91 -38.80
C TRP A 143 26.92 -14.94 -38.95
N SER A 144 27.59 -16.08 -38.82
CA SER A 144 29.02 -16.22 -39.04
C SER A 144 29.43 -16.18 -40.53
N GLU A 145 28.46 -16.37 -41.46
CA GLU A 145 28.70 -16.30 -42.89
C GLU A 145 28.61 -14.89 -43.49
N VAL A 146 28.15 -13.89 -42.74
CA VAL A 146 27.95 -12.52 -43.22
C VAL A 146 29.24 -11.67 -43.21
N GLU A 147 30.24 -12.07 -42.43
CA GLU A 147 31.52 -11.32 -42.31
C GLU A 147 32.56 -11.61 -43.40
N THR A 148 32.29 -12.52 -44.33
CA THR A 148 33.29 -12.94 -45.35
C THR A 148 33.06 -12.41 -46.76
N SER A 149 32.11 -11.51 -47.01
CA SER A 149 31.79 -11.06 -48.38
C SER A 149 32.15 -9.60 -48.73
N ASP A 150 32.81 -8.84 -47.85
CA ASP A 150 33.16 -7.44 -48.12
C ASP A 150 34.67 -7.11 -48.10
N ASP A 151 35.53 -8.06 -48.45
CA ASP A 151 36.96 -7.74 -48.70
C ASP A 151 37.46 -8.42 -50.00
N ASN A 152 36.93 -7.96 -51.13
CA ASN A 152 37.63 -8.08 -52.41
C ASN A 152 36.98 -7.19 -53.49
N SER A 153 37.40 -5.93 -53.52
CA SER A 153 37.47 -5.15 -54.78
C SER A 153 38.37 -3.93 -54.56
#